data_d8611720d752a7aa9576f26f77219f98
#
_entry.id   d8611720d752a7aa9576f26f77219f98
#
_cell.length_a   1.000
_cell.length_b   1.000
_cell.length_c   1.000
_cell.angle_alpha   90.00
_cell.angle_beta   90.00
_cell.angle_gamma   90.00
#
_symmetry.space_group_name_H-M   'P 1'
#
loop_
_entity.id
_entity.type
_entity.pdbx_description
1 polymer ?
#
loop_
_entity_poly.entity_id
_entity_poly.type
_entity_poly.pdbx_seq_one_letter_code
_entity_poly.pdbx_strand_id
1 'polypeptide(L)'
;MGLVQMSSKELERYALIRRVVGKELGQSFAAAQLGLSVRQIKRLCAAYRAQGAQGLISKQRGRASNRQTKPNTRSRIMALVHTHYSDFGPTLACEYLQSQHGVTLSSETLRQWLIADGLWKPRVRRAKRAHPSRERRPCAGELIQIDGSPHAWFEDRAPNCTLIAFIDDATSKVMGARFYPTETTVAYLDVLERHVRQHGRPVSLYSDRHGVFTNHKESANTPTQFGRACLQLEIESILALSPQAKGRVERLFQTLQNRLVKALRLAGISDIESANRYLEETYIAAHNKRFGVEAHNPQDAHRAYAGTDVDLKRICALHHKRQYSSTLACQ
;
A
#
# COMPACT_ATOMS: atom_id res chain seq x y z
N MET A 1 22.13 2.28 49.98
CA MET A 1 21.22 3.14 49.18
C MET A 1 20.82 2.34 47.95
N GLY A 2 19.55 1.96 47.80
CA GLY A 2 19.09 1.23 46.62
C GLY A 2 19.03 2.12 45.39
N LEU A 3 19.46 1.61 44.24
CA LEU A 3 19.33 2.27 42.95
C LEU A 3 17.86 2.49 42.63
N VAL A 4 17.46 3.75 42.38
CA VAL A 4 16.09 4.11 42.01
C VAL A 4 16.09 4.42 40.50
N GLN A 5 15.45 3.54 39.73
CA GLN A 5 15.27 3.80 38.29
C GLN A 5 14.19 4.87 38.06
N MET A 6 14.56 5.95 37.40
CA MET A 6 13.70 7.08 37.06
C MET A 6 13.67 7.33 35.54
N SER A 7 12.52 7.72 34.99
CA SER A 7 12.43 8.26 33.63
C SER A 7 13.02 9.68 33.58
N SER A 8 13.35 10.17 32.38
CA SER A 8 13.87 11.54 32.19
C SER A 8 12.96 12.58 32.85
N LYS A 9 11.64 12.46 32.68
CA LYS A 9 10.65 13.35 33.32
C LYS A 9 10.64 13.28 34.85
N GLU A 10 10.92 12.11 35.43
CA GLU A 10 10.99 11.94 36.88
C GLU A 10 12.31 12.49 37.42
N LEU A 11 13.40 12.40 36.65
CA LEU A 11 14.70 13.00 37.00
C LEU A 11 14.61 14.53 37.00
N GLU A 12 13.97 15.13 35.98
CA GLU A 12 13.70 16.57 35.91
C GLU A 12 12.88 17.04 37.13
N ARG A 13 11.82 16.30 37.47
CA ARG A 13 11.02 16.57 38.68
C ARG A 13 11.85 16.46 39.94
N TYR A 14 12.66 15.42 40.05
CA TYR A 14 13.53 15.22 41.22
C TYR A 14 14.49 16.41 41.40
N ALA A 15 15.16 16.83 40.34
CA ALA A 15 16.10 17.93 40.39
C ALA A 15 15.45 19.23 40.92
N LEU A 16 14.27 19.58 40.40
CA LEU A 16 13.57 20.80 40.79
C LEU A 16 12.90 20.69 42.17
N ILE A 17 12.25 19.56 42.47
CA ILE A 17 11.59 19.37 43.77
C ILE A 17 12.61 19.34 44.92
N ARG A 18 13.80 18.76 44.75
CA ARG A 18 14.88 18.81 45.72
C ARG A 18 15.26 20.24 46.09
N ARG A 19 15.41 21.12 45.09
CA ARG A 19 15.72 22.54 45.27
C ARG A 19 14.59 23.30 45.96
N VAL A 20 13.33 22.98 45.60
CA VAL A 20 12.14 23.59 46.27
C VAL A 20 12.11 23.19 47.78
N VAL A 21 12.36 21.93 48.07
CA VAL A 21 12.37 21.45 49.48
C VAL A 21 13.56 22.04 50.26
N GLY A 22 14.72 22.24 49.61
CA GLY A 22 15.90 22.93 50.15
C GLY A 22 15.73 24.46 50.28
N LYS A 23 14.55 25.03 49.90
CA LYS A 23 14.25 26.48 49.90
C LYS A 23 15.11 27.29 48.93
N GLU A 24 15.77 26.66 47.99
CA GLU A 24 16.59 27.29 46.95
C GLU A 24 15.74 27.84 45.79
N LEU A 25 14.51 27.32 45.64
CA LEU A 25 13.63 27.62 44.53
C LEU A 25 12.17 27.80 45.00
N GLY A 26 11.48 28.78 44.42
CA GLY A 26 10.08 29.00 44.73
C GLY A 26 9.16 27.96 44.05
N GLN A 27 8.04 27.60 44.73
CA GLN A 27 7.06 26.62 44.21
C GLN A 27 6.42 27.10 42.90
N SER A 28 6.16 28.38 42.74
CA SER A 28 5.57 28.96 41.52
C SER A 28 6.52 28.85 40.31
N PHE A 29 7.82 29.04 40.55
CA PHE A 29 8.83 28.88 39.49
C PHE A 29 8.96 27.41 39.09
N ALA A 30 9.02 26.47 40.04
CA ALA A 30 9.06 25.06 39.72
C ALA A 30 7.81 24.59 38.98
N ALA A 31 6.64 25.14 39.34
CA ALA A 31 5.37 24.88 38.67
C ALA A 31 5.44 25.30 37.19
N ALA A 32 5.93 26.51 36.91
CA ALA A 32 6.10 27.03 35.54
C ALA A 32 7.08 26.17 34.73
N GLN A 33 8.25 25.82 35.29
CA GLN A 33 9.23 24.98 34.58
C GLN A 33 8.76 23.57 34.28
N LEU A 34 7.99 22.95 35.18
CA LEU A 34 7.48 21.58 34.99
C LEU A 34 6.13 21.52 34.24
N GLY A 35 5.52 22.67 33.92
CA GLY A 35 4.18 22.74 33.36
C GLY A 35 3.12 22.13 34.29
N LEU A 36 3.27 22.28 35.61
CA LEU A 36 2.39 21.72 36.62
C LEU A 36 1.72 22.84 37.46
N SER A 37 0.61 22.52 38.11
CA SER A 37 0.01 23.45 39.04
C SER A 37 0.83 23.52 40.36
N VAL A 38 0.78 24.67 41.02
CA VAL A 38 1.42 24.87 42.36
C VAL A 38 0.91 23.82 43.37
N ARG A 39 -0.37 23.44 43.29
CA ARG A 39 -0.96 22.37 44.11
C ARG A 39 -0.26 21.01 43.88
N GLN A 40 0.07 20.74 42.60
CA GLN A 40 0.81 19.50 42.26
C GLN A 40 2.25 19.55 42.79
N ILE A 41 2.93 20.70 42.71
CA ILE A 41 4.27 20.89 43.30
C ILE A 41 4.23 20.64 44.82
N LYS A 42 3.24 21.21 45.54
CA LYS A 42 3.09 20.95 46.99
C LYS A 42 2.95 19.45 47.28
N ARG A 43 2.15 18.72 46.46
CA ARG A 43 2.01 17.24 46.63
C ARG A 43 3.32 16.51 46.39
N LEU A 44 4.06 16.88 45.34
CA LEU A 44 5.36 16.30 45.07
C LEU A 44 6.38 16.59 46.13
N CYS A 45 6.42 17.80 46.72
CA CYS A 45 7.27 18.15 47.83
C CYS A 45 6.92 17.32 49.10
N ALA A 46 5.63 17.13 49.37
CA ALA A 46 5.20 16.28 50.48
C ALA A 46 5.61 14.80 50.29
N ALA A 47 5.42 14.27 49.09
CA ALA A 47 5.83 12.92 48.70
C ALA A 47 7.36 12.73 48.79
N TYR A 48 8.14 13.73 48.38
CA TYR A 48 9.59 13.72 48.50
C TYR A 48 10.06 13.76 49.92
N ARG A 49 9.43 14.57 50.77
CA ARG A 49 9.77 14.61 52.25
C ARG A 49 9.48 13.27 52.91
N ALA A 50 8.39 12.60 52.53
CA ALA A 50 7.98 11.34 53.16
C ALA A 50 8.79 10.12 52.65
N GLN A 51 9.15 10.05 51.38
CA GLN A 51 9.72 8.85 50.74
C GLN A 51 10.99 9.11 49.94
N GLY A 52 11.55 10.32 50.01
CA GLY A 52 12.71 10.71 49.21
C GLY A 52 12.43 10.61 47.68
N ALA A 53 13.45 10.25 46.94
CA ALA A 53 13.36 10.10 45.47
C ALA A 53 12.26 9.11 45.03
N GLN A 54 11.99 8.06 45.78
CA GLN A 54 10.96 7.07 45.49
C GLN A 54 9.55 7.70 45.46
N GLY A 55 9.28 8.70 46.28
CA GLY A 55 8.00 9.40 46.32
C GLY A 55 7.65 10.17 45.00
N LEU A 56 8.65 10.38 44.15
CA LEU A 56 8.48 11.08 42.87
C LEU A 56 8.25 10.14 41.68
N ILE A 57 8.41 8.83 41.88
CA ILE A 57 8.14 7.82 40.88
C ILE A 57 6.62 7.74 40.59
N SER A 58 6.25 7.61 39.36
CA SER A 58 4.86 7.45 38.99
C SER A 58 4.27 6.17 39.57
N LYS A 59 3.24 6.30 40.40
CA LYS A 59 2.48 5.17 40.98
C LYS A 59 1.69 4.38 39.92
N GLN A 60 1.63 4.87 38.67
CA GLN A 60 1.00 4.16 37.58
C GLN A 60 1.97 3.22 36.86
N ARG A 61 3.26 3.29 37.16
CA ARG A 61 4.27 2.39 36.57
C ARG A 61 3.96 0.95 36.93
N GLY A 62 3.86 0.07 35.93
CA GLY A 62 3.53 -1.34 36.10
C GLY A 62 2.05 -1.65 36.32
N ARG A 63 1.17 -0.64 36.44
CA ARG A 63 -0.28 -0.88 36.48
C ARG A 63 -0.82 -1.14 35.10
N ALA A 64 -1.66 -2.17 34.97
CA ALA A 64 -2.42 -2.42 33.76
C ALA A 64 -3.35 -1.23 33.43
N SER A 65 -3.42 -0.85 32.17
CA SER A 65 -4.32 0.23 31.72
C SER A 65 -5.78 -0.18 31.94
N ASN A 66 -6.63 0.74 32.40
CA ASN A 66 -8.08 0.51 32.49
C ASN A 66 -8.73 0.21 31.13
N ARG A 67 -8.02 0.50 30.03
CA ARG A 67 -8.42 0.18 28.65
C ARG A 67 -7.82 -1.12 28.14
N GLN A 68 -7.19 -1.91 29.00
CA GLN A 68 -6.60 -3.19 28.60
C GLN A 68 -7.71 -4.18 28.21
N THR A 69 -7.54 -4.82 27.05
CA THR A 69 -8.43 -5.89 26.61
C THR A 69 -8.41 -7.06 27.60
N LYS A 70 -9.57 -7.57 27.97
CA LYS A 70 -9.69 -8.71 28.90
C LYS A 70 -8.91 -9.93 28.36
N PRO A 71 -8.23 -10.70 29.21
CA PRO A 71 -7.42 -11.85 28.80
C PRO A 71 -8.18 -12.84 27.91
N ASN A 72 -9.39 -13.21 28.28
CA ASN A 72 -10.23 -14.13 27.49
C ASN A 72 -10.54 -13.60 26.08
N THR A 73 -10.76 -12.29 25.93
CA THR A 73 -10.99 -11.66 24.62
C THR A 73 -9.71 -11.69 23.79
N ARG A 74 -8.54 -11.39 24.41
CA ARG A 74 -7.25 -11.50 23.74
C ARG A 74 -6.99 -12.93 23.27
N SER A 75 -7.17 -13.93 24.13
CA SER A 75 -6.95 -15.35 23.78
C SER A 75 -7.84 -15.78 22.61
N ARG A 76 -9.13 -15.41 22.60
CA ARG A 76 -10.05 -15.70 21.50
C ARG A 76 -9.58 -15.06 20.17
N ILE A 77 -9.18 -13.81 20.22
CA ILE A 77 -8.71 -13.09 19.02
C ILE A 77 -7.41 -13.73 18.51
N MET A 78 -6.47 -14.03 19.39
CA MET A 78 -5.22 -14.67 19.00
C MET A 78 -5.44 -16.07 18.40
N ALA A 79 -6.39 -16.85 18.93
CA ALA A 79 -6.78 -18.13 18.33
C ALA A 79 -7.26 -17.97 16.88
N LEU A 80 -8.13 -16.98 16.59
CA LEU A 80 -8.55 -16.67 15.21
C LEU A 80 -7.36 -16.27 14.32
N VAL A 81 -6.42 -15.49 14.85
CA VAL A 81 -5.23 -15.09 14.10
C VAL A 81 -4.35 -16.30 13.79
N HIS A 82 -4.09 -17.18 14.74
CA HIS A 82 -3.29 -18.39 14.53
C HIS A 82 -3.93 -19.31 13.49
N THR A 83 -5.26 -19.45 13.51
CA THR A 83 -5.95 -20.36 12.61
C THR A 83 -6.05 -19.83 11.18
N HIS A 84 -6.30 -18.51 11.00
CA HIS A 84 -6.66 -17.98 9.68
C HIS A 84 -5.71 -16.91 9.16
N TYR A 85 -4.95 -16.20 10.01
CA TYR A 85 -4.24 -14.97 9.66
C TYR A 85 -2.79 -14.94 10.18
N SER A 86 -2.15 -16.10 10.37
CA SER A 86 -0.83 -16.21 11.00
C SER A 86 0.28 -15.45 10.25
N ASP A 87 0.17 -15.31 8.92
CA ASP A 87 1.10 -14.60 8.04
C ASP A 87 0.63 -13.18 7.67
N PHE A 88 -0.48 -12.72 8.24
CA PHE A 88 -1.01 -11.39 7.93
C PHE A 88 -0.28 -10.31 8.73
N GLY A 89 0.01 -9.17 8.07
CA GLY A 89 0.45 -8.00 8.81
C GLY A 89 -0.67 -7.46 9.72
N PRO A 90 -0.32 -6.75 10.81
CA PRO A 90 -1.28 -6.32 11.84
C PRO A 90 -2.49 -5.55 11.29
N THR A 91 -2.26 -4.66 10.31
CA THR A 91 -3.33 -3.86 9.69
C THR A 91 -4.30 -4.75 8.91
N LEU A 92 -3.77 -5.64 8.05
CA LEU A 92 -4.59 -6.53 7.24
C LEU A 92 -5.37 -7.52 8.12
N ALA A 93 -4.71 -8.09 9.14
CA ALA A 93 -5.38 -8.98 10.08
C ALA A 93 -6.53 -8.28 10.83
N CYS A 94 -6.36 -7.01 11.27
CA CYS A 94 -7.44 -6.23 11.88
C CYS A 94 -8.63 -6.05 10.95
N GLU A 95 -8.39 -5.81 9.67
CA GLU A 95 -9.45 -5.65 8.68
C GLU A 95 -10.29 -6.91 8.52
N TYR A 96 -9.63 -8.06 8.41
CA TYR A 96 -10.33 -9.35 8.31
C TYR A 96 -11.00 -9.76 9.63
N LEU A 97 -10.38 -9.50 10.77
CA LEU A 97 -11.01 -9.71 12.07
C LEU A 97 -12.30 -8.88 12.21
N GLN A 98 -12.29 -7.64 11.72
CA GLN A 98 -13.48 -6.80 11.74
C GLN A 98 -14.54 -7.28 10.74
N SER A 99 -14.17 -7.54 9.50
CA SER A 99 -15.13 -7.89 8.43
C SER A 99 -15.69 -9.29 8.57
N GLN A 100 -14.90 -10.28 9.01
CA GLN A 100 -15.30 -11.68 9.06
C GLN A 100 -15.77 -12.13 10.46
N HIS A 101 -15.28 -11.48 11.52
CA HIS A 101 -15.54 -11.93 12.90
C HIS A 101 -16.15 -10.83 13.78
N GLY A 102 -16.43 -9.62 13.25
CA GLY A 102 -17.00 -8.51 14.01
C GLY A 102 -16.08 -7.97 15.13
N VAL A 103 -14.80 -8.29 15.08
CA VAL A 103 -13.83 -7.91 16.12
C VAL A 103 -13.21 -6.56 15.79
N THR A 104 -13.46 -5.56 16.63
CA THR A 104 -12.86 -4.22 16.48
C THR A 104 -11.73 -4.03 17.46
N LEU A 105 -10.51 -3.83 16.95
CA LEU A 105 -9.33 -3.47 17.75
C LEU A 105 -8.39 -2.61 16.91
N SER A 106 -7.49 -1.86 17.57
CA SER A 106 -6.50 -1.08 16.85
C SER A 106 -5.40 -1.97 16.26
N SER A 107 -4.92 -1.62 15.07
CA SER A 107 -3.79 -2.33 14.45
C SER A 107 -2.53 -2.31 15.30
N GLU A 108 -2.33 -1.27 16.12
CA GLU A 108 -1.21 -1.19 17.05
C GLU A 108 -1.37 -2.17 18.22
N THR A 109 -2.58 -2.33 18.76
CA THR A 109 -2.84 -3.34 19.81
C THR A 109 -2.55 -4.74 19.28
N LEU A 110 -3.07 -5.07 18.09
CA LEU A 110 -2.80 -6.37 17.48
C LEU A 110 -1.30 -6.53 17.16
N ARG A 111 -0.63 -5.48 16.68
CA ARG A 111 0.81 -5.52 16.41
C ARG A 111 1.62 -5.90 17.64
N GLN A 112 1.30 -5.33 18.80
CA GLN A 112 1.97 -5.67 20.06
C GLN A 112 1.74 -7.13 20.46
N TRP A 113 0.52 -7.64 20.28
CA TRP A 113 0.22 -9.04 20.57
C TRP A 113 0.96 -9.99 19.63
N LEU A 114 0.98 -9.68 18.32
CA LEU A 114 1.71 -10.48 17.33
C LEU A 114 3.22 -10.50 17.57
N ILE A 115 3.79 -9.40 18.07
CA ILE A 115 5.21 -9.35 18.47
C ILE A 115 5.44 -10.24 19.70
N ALA A 116 4.58 -10.12 20.71
CA ALA A 116 4.68 -10.92 21.93
C ALA A 116 4.57 -12.43 21.67
N ASP A 117 3.76 -12.81 20.66
CA ASP A 117 3.57 -14.20 20.21
C ASP A 117 4.60 -14.68 19.19
N GLY A 118 5.54 -13.80 18.76
CA GLY A 118 6.56 -14.14 17.75
C GLY A 118 6.08 -14.19 16.31
N LEU A 119 4.78 -13.89 16.02
CA LEU A 119 4.21 -13.90 14.69
C LEU A 119 4.59 -12.66 13.84
N TRP A 120 5.03 -11.59 14.51
CA TRP A 120 5.40 -10.35 13.81
C TRP A 120 6.73 -9.82 14.30
N LYS A 121 7.63 -9.54 13.34
CA LYS A 121 8.90 -8.86 13.63
C LYS A 121 8.84 -7.41 13.15
N PRO A 122 9.12 -6.42 14.01
CA PRO A 122 9.19 -5.03 13.60
C PRO A 122 10.26 -4.84 12.53
N ARG A 123 9.92 -4.18 11.42
CA ARG A 123 10.93 -3.79 10.44
C ARG A 123 11.78 -2.65 11.01
N VAL A 124 13.09 -2.80 10.96
CA VAL A 124 14.01 -1.69 11.26
C VAL A 124 13.77 -0.59 10.23
N ARG A 125 13.43 0.61 10.69
CA ARG A 125 13.27 1.76 9.80
C ARG A 125 14.66 2.14 9.26
N ARG A 126 14.89 1.82 8.00
CA ARG A 126 16.02 2.40 7.27
C ARG A 126 15.74 3.89 7.06
N ALA A 127 16.78 4.73 7.21
CA ALA A 127 16.69 6.15 6.87
C ALA A 127 16.15 6.26 5.42
N LYS A 128 15.06 6.99 5.26
CA LYS A 128 14.49 7.24 3.92
C LYS A 128 15.48 8.15 3.19
N ARG A 129 16.06 7.67 2.09
CA ARG A 129 16.68 8.58 1.12
C ARG A 129 15.56 9.51 0.63
N ALA A 130 15.77 10.81 0.79
CA ALA A 130 14.88 11.84 0.29
C ALA A 130 14.98 11.86 -1.25
N HIS A 131 14.12 11.10 -1.92
CA HIS A 131 13.91 11.29 -3.35
C HIS A 131 12.72 12.23 -3.51
N PRO A 132 12.84 13.31 -4.30
CA PRO A 132 11.69 14.14 -4.61
C PRO A 132 10.62 13.26 -5.27
N SER A 133 9.43 13.24 -4.70
CA SER A 133 8.32 12.52 -5.32
C SER A 133 7.81 13.36 -6.50
N ARG A 134 7.66 12.74 -7.66
CA ARG A 134 7.00 13.40 -8.80
C ARG A 134 5.56 13.74 -8.40
N GLU A 135 5.14 14.97 -8.70
CA GLU A 135 3.77 15.41 -8.50
C GLU A 135 2.79 14.52 -9.30
N ARG A 136 1.57 14.41 -8.78
CA ARG A 136 0.50 13.69 -9.47
C ARG A 136 0.02 14.52 -10.66
N ARG A 137 -0.48 13.84 -11.70
CA ARG A 137 -1.24 14.52 -12.72
C ARG A 137 -2.53 15.10 -12.11
N PRO A 138 -3.01 16.25 -12.59
CA PRO A 138 -4.19 16.88 -11.99
C PRO A 138 -5.48 16.12 -12.28
N CYS A 139 -5.64 15.50 -13.45
CA CYS A 139 -6.87 14.88 -13.91
C CYS A 139 -6.76 13.36 -13.97
N ALA A 140 -7.84 12.66 -13.64
CA ALA A 140 -7.97 11.23 -13.94
C ALA A 140 -7.89 11.02 -15.46
N GLY A 141 -7.29 9.91 -15.91
CA GLY A 141 -7.12 9.59 -17.33
C GLY A 141 -6.02 10.36 -18.06
N GLU A 142 -5.38 11.35 -17.43
CA GLU A 142 -4.28 12.08 -18.04
C GLU A 142 -3.02 11.23 -18.20
N LEU A 143 -2.71 10.41 -17.22
CA LEU A 143 -1.59 9.48 -17.24
C LEU A 143 -1.93 8.18 -16.55
N ILE A 144 -1.88 7.08 -17.29
CA ILE A 144 -2.03 5.73 -16.74
C ILE A 144 -0.66 5.05 -16.72
N GLN A 145 -0.20 4.62 -15.55
CA GLN A 145 1.01 3.81 -15.42
C GLN A 145 0.63 2.34 -15.64
N ILE A 146 1.41 1.67 -16.46
CA ILE A 146 1.19 0.27 -16.83
C ILE A 146 2.42 -0.56 -16.52
N ASP A 147 2.20 -1.77 -16.00
CA ASP A 147 3.29 -2.69 -15.69
C ASP A 147 2.77 -4.12 -15.51
N GLY A 148 3.69 -5.09 -15.64
CA GLY A 148 3.48 -6.50 -15.32
C GLY A 148 4.21 -6.90 -14.04
N SER A 149 3.64 -7.82 -13.28
CA SER A 149 4.27 -8.38 -12.08
C SER A 149 4.18 -9.90 -12.11
N PRO A 150 5.23 -10.58 -12.56
CA PRO A 150 5.37 -12.03 -12.36
C PRO A 150 5.57 -12.33 -10.88
N HIS A 151 4.73 -13.22 -10.33
CA HIS A 151 4.77 -13.57 -8.90
C HIS A 151 4.05 -14.90 -8.64
N ALA A 152 4.31 -15.52 -7.48
CA ALA A 152 3.52 -16.65 -6.97
C ALA A 152 2.17 -16.17 -6.42
N TRP A 153 1.29 -15.66 -7.30
CA TRP A 153 0.01 -15.08 -6.93
C TRP A 153 -0.92 -16.07 -6.23
N PHE A 154 -0.77 -17.34 -6.55
CA PHE A 154 -1.52 -18.44 -5.94
C PHE A 154 -0.71 -19.23 -4.91
N GLU A 155 0.46 -18.75 -4.53
CA GLU A 155 1.41 -19.47 -3.65
C GLU A 155 1.73 -20.86 -4.25
N ASP A 156 1.69 -21.92 -3.45
CA ASP A 156 1.93 -23.30 -3.91
C ASP A 156 0.70 -23.98 -4.55
N ARG A 157 -0.44 -23.26 -4.66
CA ARG A 157 -1.70 -23.78 -5.17
C ARG A 157 -1.81 -23.82 -6.69
N ALA A 158 -0.96 -23.06 -7.39
CA ALA A 158 -0.84 -23.05 -8.84
C ALA A 158 0.53 -22.49 -9.28
N PRO A 159 0.93 -22.70 -10.55
CA PRO A 159 2.16 -22.12 -11.09
C PRO A 159 2.19 -20.60 -11.01
N ASN A 160 3.40 -20.02 -11.03
CA ASN A 160 3.60 -18.58 -11.13
C ASN A 160 2.90 -18.03 -12.38
N CYS A 161 2.33 -16.87 -12.25
CA CYS A 161 1.68 -16.15 -13.34
C CYS A 161 1.98 -14.64 -13.23
N THR A 162 1.58 -13.87 -14.23
CA THR A 162 1.81 -12.43 -14.28
C THR A 162 0.50 -11.69 -14.11
N LEU A 163 0.48 -10.72 -13.20
CA LEU A 163 -0.59 -9.73 -13.11
C LEU A 163 -0.18 -8.48 -13.89
N ILE A 164 -0.93 -8.12 -14.93
CA ILE A 164 -0.80 -6.83 -15.61
C ILE A 164 -1.77 -5.86 -14.95
N ALA A 165 -1.29 -4.66 -14.62
CA ALA A 165 -2.10 -3.64 -13.98
C ALA A 165 -1.91 -2.26 -14.62
N PHE A 166 -3.03 -1.54 -14.74
CA PHE A 166 -3.13 -0.16 -15.18
C PHE A 166 -3.60 0.67 -13.99
N ILE A 167 -2.79 1.64 -13.56
CA ILE A 167 -3.09 2.51 -12.43
C ILE A 167 -3.11 3.98 -12.86
N ASP A 168 -4.15 4.68 -12.50
CA ASP A 168 -4.24 6.13 -12.75
C ASP A 168 -3.30 6.91 -11.83
N ASP A 169 -2.53 7.82 -12.44
CA ASP A 169 -1.51 8.61 -11.74
C ASP A 169 -2.14 9.64 -10.79
N ALA A 170 -3.22 10.26 -11.19
CA ALA A 170 -3.91 11.28 -10.40
C ALA A 170 -4.57 10.70 -9.15
N THR A 171 -5.29 9.60 -9.31
CA THR A 171 -6.16 9.04 -8.27
C THR A 171 -5.59 7.82 -7.56
N SER A 172 -4.54 7.20 -8.09
CA SER A 172 -4.05 5.87 -7.67
C SER A 172 -5.12 4.77 -7.73
N LYS A 173 -6.21 4.96 -8.47
CA LYS A 173 -7.20 3.92 -8.71
C LYS A 173 -6.66 2.93 -9.73
N VAL A 174 -6.89 1.65 -9.47
CA VAL A 174 -6.65 0.58 -10.45
C VAL A 174 -7.75 0.68 -11.49
N MET A 175 -7.36 0.99 -12.73
CA MET A 175 -8.26 1.16 -13.87
C MET A 175 -8.47 -0.14 -14.64
N GLY A 176 -7.57 -1.10 -14.46
CA GLY A 176 -7.66 -2.44 -15.00
C GLY A 176 -6.55 -3.30 -14.40
N ALA A 177 -6.85 -4.55 -14.09
CA ALA A 177 -5.86 -5.54 -13.71
C ALA A 177 -6.34 -6.93 -14.14
N ARG A 178 -5.41 -7.74 -14.68
CA ARG A 178 -5.75 -9.07 -15.16
C ARG A 178 -4.56 -10.02 -15.10
N PHE A 179 -4.82 -11.25 -14.72
CA PHE A 179 -3.84 -12.33 -14.69
C PHE A 179 -3.68 -12.99 -16.06
N TYR A 180 -2.43 -13.30 -16.39
CA TYR A 180 -2.03 -14.06 -17.58
C TYR A 180 -0.96 -15.09 -17.18
N PRO A 181 -0.83 -16.20 -17.94
CA PRO A 181 0.24 -17.17 -17.68
C PRO A 181 1.64 -16.52 -17.71
N THR A 182 1.88 -15.64 -18.68
CA THR A 182 3.13 -14.93 -18.88
C THR A 182 2.90 -13.51 -19.35
N GLU A 183 3.89 -12.66 -19.21
CA GLU A 183 3.90 -11.29 -19.71
C GLU A 183 4.12 -11.28 -21.23
N THR A 184 3.12 -10.83 -22.00
CA THR A 184 3.15 -10.81 -23.46
C THR A 184 2.51 -9.53 -24.01
N THR A 185 2.85 -9.19 -25.24
CA THR A 185 2.21 -8.07 -25.96
C THR A 185 0.69 -8.25 -26.06
N VAL A 186 0.22 -9.48 -26.28
CA VAL A 186 -1.22 -9.78 -26.36
C VAL A 186 -1.92 -9.48 -25.05
N ALA A 187 -1.29 -9.83 -23.92
CA ALA A 187 -1.82 -9.56 -22.60
C ALA A 187 -1.98 -8.06 -22.33
N TYR A 188 -1.00 -7.24 -22.71
CA TYR A 188 -1.11 -5.78 -22.60
C TYR A 188 -2.16 -5.18 -23.53
N LEU A 189 -2.29 -5.72 -24.76
CA LEU A 189 -3.31 -5.28 -25.72
C LEU A 189 -4.73 -5.63 -25.22
N ASP A 190 -4.93 -6.80 -24.60
CA ASP A 190 -6.23 -7.17 -24.00
C ASP A 190 -6.61 -6.22 -22.85
N VAL A 191 -5.66 -5.89 -21.95
CA VAL A 191 -5.94 -4.92 -20.87
C VAL A 191 -6.20 -3.52 -21.44
N LEU A 192 -5.48 -3.10 -22.48
CA LEU A 192 -5.70 -1.82 -23.17
C LEU A 192 -7.09 -1.77 -23.82
N GLU A 193 -7.49 -2.82 -24.52
CA GLU A 193 -8.84 -2.92 -25.14
C GLU A 193 -9.93 -2.74 -24.11
N ARG A 194 -9.82 -3.48 -22.97
CA ARG A 194 -10.78 -3.41 -21.86
C ARG A 194 -10.81 -2.04 -21.22
N HIS A 195 -9.65 -1.43 -21.01
CA HIS A 195 -9.54 -0.07 -20.46
C HIS A 195 -10.25 0.95 -21.36
N VAL A 196 -9.96 0.93 -22.69
CA VAL A 196 -10.58 1.86 -23.65
C VAL A 196 -12.09 1.65 -23.72
N ARG A 197 -12.56 0.42 -23.67
CA ARG A 197 -13.99 0.10 -23.67
C ARG A 197 -14.70 0.61 -22.43
N GLN A 198 -14.08 0.51 -21.29
CA GLN A 198 -14.70 0.82 -19.99
C GLN A 198 -14.58 2.31 -19.62
N HIS A 199 -13.44 2.94 -19.95
CA HIS A 199 -13.10 4.30 -19.49
C HIS A 199 -12.91 5.29 -20.63
N GLY A 200 -12.70 4.82 -21.84
CA GLY A 200 -12.26 5.64 -22.97
C GLY A 200 -10.72 5.63 -23.11
N ARG A 201 -10.24 6.43 -24.05
CA ARG A 201 -8.82 6.56 -24.38
C ARG A 201 -8.13 7.49 -23.37
N PRO A 202 -7.14 7.05 -22.59
CA PRO A 202 -6.35 7.95 -21.75
C PRO A 202 -5.53 8.90 -22.64
N VAL A 203 -5.08 10.01 -22.07
CA VAL A 203 -4.21 10.94 -22.81
C VAL A 203 -2.85 10.29 -23.05
N SER A 204 -2.27 9.67 -22.00
CA SER A 204 -0.95 9.03 -22.11
C SER A 204 -0.84 7.76 -21.26
N LEU A 205 -0.01 6.82 -21.73
CA LEU A 205 0.41 5.62 -21.03
C LEU A 205 1.90 5.73 -20.66
N TYR A 206 2.22 5.33 -19.43
CA TYR A 206 3.58 5.37 -18.90
C TYR A 206 4.06 3.96 -18.58
N SER A 207 5.05 3.48 -19.34
CA SER A 207 5.62 2.14 -19.23
C SER A 207 7.13 2.18 -19.01
N ASP A 208 7.73 1.02 -18.71
CA ASP A 208 9.18 0.86 -18.78
C ASP A 208 9.66 0.64 -20.22
N ARG A 209 10.93 0.29 -20.37
CA ARG A 209 11.56 -0.02 -21.65
C ARG A 209 11.56 -1.52 -21.97
N HIS A 210 10.59 -2.27 -21.45
CA HIS A 210 10.46 -3.68 -21.78
C HIS A 210 10.21 -3.86 -23.30
N GLY A 211 10.61 -4.99 -23.86
CA GLY A 211 10.49 -5.27 -25.30
C GLY A 211 9.08 -5.19 -25.90
N VAL A 212 8.04 -5.24 -25.08
CA VAL A 212 6.65 -4.97 -25.48
C VAL A 212 6.47 -3.52 -25.92
N PHE A 213 7.14 -2.58 -25.24
CA PHE A 213 6.96 -1.14 -25.45
C PHE A 213 8.06 -0.52 -26.30
N THR A 214 9.24 -1.14 -26.34
CA THR A 214 10.41 -0.59 -27.03
C THR A 214 11.00 -1.58 -28.01
N ASN A 215 11.29 -1.12 -29.22
CA ASN A 215 12.02 -1.90 -30.21
C ASN A 215 13.52 -1.66 -30.00
N HIS A 216 14.25 -2.66 -29.52
CA HIS A 216 15.69 -2.55 -29.23
C HIS A 216 16.61 -2.75 -30.46
N LYS A 217 16.05 -3.01 -31.63
CA LYS A 217 16.84 -3.14 -32.85
C LYS A 217 17.12 -1.74 -33.42
N GLU A 218 18.38 -1.36 -33.50
CA GLU A 218 18.84 -0.02 -33.94
C GLU A 218 18.35 0.41 -35.35
N SER A 219 17.91 -0.53 -36.19
CA SER A 219 17.43 -0.25 -37.55
C SER A 219 15.93 -0.08 -37.68
N ALA A 220 15.14 -0.21 -36.62
CA ALA A 220 13.70 -0.25 -36.74
C ALA A 220 13.04 1.03 -36.24
N ASN A 221 12.87 1.98 -37.15
CA ASN A 221 11.98 3.14 -36.98
C ASN A 221 10.49 2.74 -36.93
N THR A 222 10.21 1.43 -36.71
CA THR A 222 8.85 0.88 -36.65
C THR A 222 8.39 0.71 -35.22
N PRO A 223 7.20 1.19 -34.88
CA PRO A 223 6.65 1.02 -33.53
C PRO A 223 6.46 -0.46 -33.21
N THR A 224 6.55 -0.83 -31.92
CA THR A 224 6.11 -2.15 -31.45
C THR A 224 4.62 -2.35 -31.73
N GLN A 225 4.11 -3.58 -31.61
CA GLN A 225 2.67 -3.84 -31.77
C GLN A 225 1.82 -3.05 -30.78
N PHE A 226 2.30 -2.91 -29.53
CA PHE A 226 1.65 -2.09 -28.52
C PHE A 226 1.73 -0.58 -28.88
N GLY A 227 2.91 -0.10 -29.29
CA GLY A 227 3.09 1.29 -29.73
C GLY A 227 2.23 1.62 -30.96
N ARG A 228 2.07 0.68 -31.92
CA ARG A 228 1.15 0.82 -33.06
C ARG A 228 -0.30 0.99 -32.59
N ALA A 229 -0.75 0.17 -31.64
CA ALA A 229 -2.12 0.29 -31.09
C ALA A 229 -2.31 1.65 -30.40
N CYS A 230 -1.34 2.11 -29.61
CA CYS A 230 -1.38 3.43 -28.98
C CYS A 230 -1.48 4.56 -30.03
N LEU A 231 -0.68 4.50 -31.10
CA LEU A 231 -0.75 5.48 -32.18
C LEU A 231 -2.12 5.51 -32.84
N GLN A 232 -2.71 4.34 -33.16
CA GLN A 232 -4.04 4.24 -33.76
C GLN A 232 -5.17 4.72 -32.85
N LEU A 233 -4.96 4.62 -31.55
CA LEU A 233 -5.88 5.12 -30.51
C LEU A 233 -5.59 6.57 -30.13
N GLU A 234 -4.59 7.23 -30.75
CA GLU A 234 -4.14 8.58 -30.40
C GLU A 234 -3.76 8.71 -28.90
N ILE A 235 -3.16 7.68 -28.34
CA ILE A 235 -2.66 7.64 -26.97
C ILE A 235 -1.15 7.88 -27.00
N GLU A 236 -0.67 8.86 -26.23
CA GLU A 236 0.76 9.11 -26.10
C GLU A 236 1.43 7.98 -25.30
N SER A 237 2.50 7.38 -25.84
CA SER A 237 3.30 6.38 -25.14
C SER A 237 4.56 7.02 -24.58
N ILE A 238 4.65 7.12 -23.25
CA ILE A 238 5.79 7.70 -22.54
C ILE A 238 6.61 6.58 -21.90
N LEU A 239 7.90 6.51 -22.28
CA LEU A 239 8.81 5.53 -21.72
C LEU A 239 9.53 6.09 -20.50
N ALA A 240 9.52 5.34 -19.39
CA ALA A 240 10.21 5.71 -18.16
C ALA A 240 11.73 5.80 -18.40
N LEU A 241 12.32 6.92 -18.02
CA LEU A 241 13.78 7.11 -18.06
C LEU A 241 14.47 6.51 -16.84
N SER A 242 13.74 6.25 -15.76
CA SER A 242 14.27 5.67 -14.53
C SER A 242 13.21 4.84 -13.80
N PRO A 243 13.61 3.80 -13.04
CA PRO A 243 12.69 3.00 -12.22
C PRO A 243 11.88 3.86 -11.22
N GLN A 244 12.50 4.89 -10.66
CA GLN A 244 11.85 5.78 -9.68
C GLN A 244 10.63 6.51 -10.23
N ALA A 245 10.58 6.69 -11.55
CA ALA A 245 9.47 7.36 -12.22
C ALA A 245 8.17 6.53 -12.22
N LYS A 246 8.25 5.19 -12.01
CA LYS A 246 7.12 4.25 -11.91
C LYS A 246 6.68 3.95 -10.48
N GLY A 247 7.04 4.77 -9.51
CA GLY A 247 6.83 4.51 -8.08
C GLY A 247 5.37 4.25 -7.64
N ARG A 248 4.35 4.58 -8.46
CA ARG A 248 2.94 4.28 -8.15
C ARG A 248 2.59 2.84 -8.44
N VAL A 249 2.91 2.37 -9.65
CA VAL A 249 2.62 0.97 -10.03
C VAL A 249 3.49 0.00 -9.20
N GLU A 250 4.73 0.35 -8.88
CA GLU A 250 5.55 -0.44 -7.97
C GLU A 250 4.92 -0.56 -6.57
N ARG A 251 4.43 0.55 -6.03
CA ARG A 251 3.72 0.55 -4.73
C ARG A 251 2.40 -0.21 -4.80
N LEU A 252 1.71 -0.14 -5.92
CA LEU A 252 0.52 -0.95 -6.18
C LEU A 252 0.87 -2.43 -6.06
N PHE A 253 1.88 -2.91 -6.79
CA PHE A 253 2.27 -4.33 -6.74
C PHE A 253 2.72 -4.77 -5.35
N GLN A 254 3.49 -3.97 -4.62
CA GLN A 254 3.82 -4.28 -3.22
C GLN A 254 2.56 -4.46 -2.35
N THR A 255 1.53 -3.64 -2.59
CA THR A 255 0.26 -3.74 -1.88
C THR A 255 -0.51 -4.97 -2.31
N LEU A 256 -0.59 -5.25 -3.61
CA LEU A 256 -1.31 -6.41 -4.15
C LEU A 256 -0.63 -7.73 -3.75
N GLN A 257 0.68 -7.84 -3.85
CA GLN A 257 1.45 -9.02 -3.40
C GLN A 257 1.20 -9.33 -1.92
N ASN A 258 1.08 -8.31 -1.09
CA ASN A 258 0.77 -8.52 0.33
C ASN A 258 -0.71 -8.84 0.60
N ARG A 259 -1.66 -8.29 -0.18
CA ARG A 259 -3.10 -8.34 0.10
C ARG A 259 -3.88 -9.27 -0.83
N LEU A 260 -3.64 -9.18 -2.14
CA LEU A 260 -4.40 -9.95 -3.13
C LEU A 260 -4.09 -11.45 -3.05
N VAL A 261 -2.81 -11.82 -2.86
CA VAL A 261 -2.40 -13.22 -2.64
C VAL A 261 -3.21 -13.86 -1.51
N LYS A 262 -3.32 -13.16 -0.39
CA LYS A 262 -4.07 -13.62 0.79
C LYS A 262 -5.58 -13.62 0.57
N ALA A 263 -6.10 -12.64 -0.17
CA ALA A 263 -7.51 -12.57 -0.52
C ALA A 263 -7.91 -13.74 -1.43
N LEU A 264 -7.09 -14.06 -2.44
CA LEU A 264 -7.29 -15.23 -3.31
C LEU A 264 -7.25 -16.54 -2.52
N ARG A 265 -6.31 -16.67 -1.57
CA ARG A 265 -6.22 -17.84 -0.70
C ARG A 265 -7.47 -18.01 0.15
N LEU A 266 -7.95 -16.95 0.80
CA LEU A 266 -9.16 -16.99 1.62
C LEU A 266 -10.43 -17.27 0.81
N ALA A 267 -10.46 -16.84 -0.46
CA ALA A 267 -11.54 -17.13 -1.39
C ALA A 267 -11.43 -18.53 -2.03
N GLY A 268 -10.40 -19.32 -1.72
CA GLY A 268 -10.18 -20.64 -2.30
C GLY A 268 -9.82 -20.64 -3.80
N ILE A 269 -9.36 -19.51 -4.34
CA ILE A 269 -9.08 -19.33 -5.76
C ILE A 269 -7.63 -19.72 -6.06
N SER A 270 -7.45 -20.60 -7.06
CA SER A 270 -6.16 -21.12 -7.48
C SER A 270 -5.96 -21.19 -9.00
N ASP A 271 -6.86 -20.58 -9.79
CA ASP A 271 -6.75 -20.52 -11.24
C ASP A 271 -6.93 -19.10 -11.76
N ILE A 272 -6.40 -18.85 -12.97
CA ILE A 272 -6.37 -17.52 -13.60
C ILE A 272 -7.77 -17.00 -13.92
N GLU A 273 -8.67 -17.88 -14.38
CA GLU A 273 -10.00 -17.46 -14.81
C GLU A 273 -10.85 -16.99 -13.62
N SER A 274 -10.92 -17.79 -12.57
CA SER A 274 -11.60 -17.44 -11.33
C SER A 274 -10.98 -16.21 -10.65
N ALA A 275 -9.64 -16.08 -10.71
CA ALA A 275 -8.94 -14.91 -10.17
C ALA A 275 -9.28 -13.63 -10.96
N ASN A 276 -9.38 -13.71 -12.28
CA ASN A 276 -9.79 -12.57 -13.10
C ASN A 276 -11.22 -12.14 -12.83
N ARG A 277 -12.14 -13.09 -12.66
CA ARG A 277 -13.52 -12.80 -12.26
C ARG A 277 -13.58 -12.13 -10.89
N TYR A 278 -12.85 -12.66 -9.92
CA TYR A 278 -12.75 -12.08 -8.58
C TYR A 278 -12.17 -10.66 -8.58
N LEU A 279 -11.13 -10.40 -9.40
CA LEU A 279 -10.58 -9.06 -9.58
C LEU A 279 -11.64 -8.08 -10.09
N GLU A 280 -12.33 -8.42 -11.17
CA GLU A 280 -13.30 -7.56 -11.85
C GLU A 280 -14.54 -7.31 -10.98
N GLU A 281 -15.10 -8.34 -10.37
CA GLU A 281 -16.38 -8.25 -9.65
C GLU A 281 -16.23 -7.72 -8.20
N THR A 282 -15.09 -7.95 -7.57
CA THR A 282 -14.99 -7.74 -6.11
C THR A 282 -13.76 -6.92 -5.72
N TYR A 283 -12.58 -7.36 -6.12
CA TYR A 283 -11.35 -6.87 -5.50
C TYR A 283 -10.99 -5.45 -5.90
N ILE A 284 -11.08 -5.10 -7.19
CA ILE A 284 -10.68 -3.78 -7.70
C ILE A 284 -11.54 -2.68 -7.07
N ALA A 285 -12.85 -2.87 -6.98
CA ALA A 285 -13.75 -1.90 -6.36
C ALA A 285 -13.41 -1.66 -4.88
N ALA A 286 -13.19 -2.74 -4.12
CA ALA A 286 -12.81 -2.66 -2.71
C ALA A 286 -11.42 -2.01 -2.53
N HIS A 287 -10.47 -2.34 -3.39
CA HIS A 287 -9.13 -1.74 -3.41
C HIS A 287 -9.19 -0.24 -3.68
N ASN A 288 -9.91 0.17 -4.71
CA ASN A 288 -10.04 1.57 -5.13
C ASN A 288 -10.76 2.41 -4.06
N LYS A 289 -11.79 1.87 -3.41
CA LYS A 289 -12.45 2.53 -2.29
C LYS A 289 -11.49 2.81 -1.12
N ARG A 290 -10.52 1.92 -0.91
CA ARG A 290 -9.60 2.02 0.22
C ARG A 290 -8.35 2.86 -0.06
N PHE A 291 -7.79 2.74 -1.24
CA PHE A 291 -6.47 3.31 -1.59
C PHE A 291 -6.54 4.42 -2.64
N GLY A 292 -7.65 4.53 -3.34
CA GLY A 292 -7.90 5.62 -4.26
C GLY A 292 -8.01 6.96 -3.51
N VAL A 293 -7.58 8.01 -4.19
CA VAL A 293 -7.71 9.40 -3.73
C VAL A 293 -8.45 10.20 -4.79
N GLU A 294 -9.02 11.32 -4.40
CA GLU A 294 -9.63 12.25 -5.35
C GLU A 294 -8.55 12.94 -6.19
N ALA A 295 -8.84 13.15 -7.49
CA ALA A 295 -7.99 13.91 -8.38
C ALA A 295 -7.99 15.40 -7.94
N HIS A 296 -6.89 16.11 -8.19
CA HIS A 296 -6.80 17.55 -7.90
C HIS A 296 -7.81 18.35 -8.73
N ASN A 297 -8.01 17.97 -10.00
CA ASN A 297 -9.06 18.49 -10.86
C ASN A 297 -10.12 17.39 -11.07
N PRO A 298 -11.41 17.65 -10.80
CA PRO A 298 -12.46 16.66 -10.94
C PRO A 298 -12.79 16.28 -12.39
N GLN A 299 -12.25 16.98 -13.39
CA GLN A 299 -12.42 16.62 -14.79
C GLN A 299 -11.75 15.28 -15.09
N ASP A 300 -12.45 14.43 -15.85
CA ASP A 300 -11.89 13.22 -16.42
C ASP A 300 -11.28 13.54 -17.80
N ALA A 301 -9.99 13.25 -17.96
CA ALA A 301 -9.26 13.50 -19.19
C ALA A 301 -9.36 12.34 -20.19
N HIS A 302 -10.05 11.25 -19.89
CA HIS A 302 -10.32 10.20 -20.84
C HIS A 302 -11.16 10.74 -22.00
N ARG A 303 -10.80 10.35 -23.21
CA ARG A 303 -11.51 10.73 -24.44
C ARG A 303 -12.36 9.57 -24.91
N ALA A 304 -13.62 9.80 -25.20
CA ALA A 304 -14.50 8.76 -25.73
C ALA A 304 -13.89 8.11 -26.99
N TYR A 305 -14.02 6.79 -27.11
CA TYR A 305 -13.67 6.09 -28.34
C TYR A 305 -14.88 6.09 -29.27
N ALA A 306 -14.73 6.72 -30.44
CA ALA A 306 -15.82 6.87 -31.40
C ALA A 306 -15.94 5.73 -32.41
N GLY A 307 -15.00 4.78 -32.43
CA GLY A 307 -15.02 3.61 -33.31
C GLY A 307 -15.92 2.49 -32.81
N THR A 308 -16.09 1.46 -33.64
CA THR A 308 -16.85 0.27 -33.27
C THR A 308 -16.03 -0.68 -32.37
N ASP A 309 -16.72 -1.58 -31.67
CA ASP A 309 -16.07 -2.65 -30.91
C ASP A 309 -15.20 -3.56 -31.77
N VAL A 310 -15.59 -3.76 -33.05
CA VAL A 310 -14.82 -4.54 -34.01
C VAL A 310 -13.52 -3.83 -34.37
N ASP A 311 -13.58 -2.50 -34.58
CA ASP A 311 -12.39 -1.71 -34.86
C ASP A 311 -11.43 -1.70 -33.66
N LEU A 312 -11.95 -1.54 -32.47
CA LEU A 312 -11.13 -1.59 -31.25
C LEU A 312 -10.41 -2.93 -31.09
N LYS A 313 -11.12 -4.03 -31.28
CA LYS A 313 -10.53 -5.39 -31.28
C LYS A 313 -9.45 -5.53 -32.35
N ARG A 314 -9.69 -5.00 -33.54
CA ARG A 314 -8.70 -5.03 -34.63
C ARG A 314 -7.46 -4.20 -34.30
N ILE A 315 -7.64 -3.01 -33.75
CA ILE A 315 -6.52 -2.18 -33.27
C ILE A 315 -5.70 -2.91 -32.20
N CYS A 316 -6.34 -3.57 -31.26
CA CYS A 316 -5.69 -4.30 -30.17
C CYS A 316 -5.28 -5.74 -30.52
N ALA A 317 -5.41 -6.17 -31.78
CA ALA A 317 -4.89 -7.47 -32.25
C ALA A 317 -3.43 -7.36 -32.71
N LEU A 318 -2.73 -8.49 -32.82
CA LEU A 318 -1.42 -8.57 -33.46
C LEU A 318 -1.57 -8.42 -34.96
N HIS A 319 -0.77 -7.54 -35.56
CA HIS A 319 -0.74 -7.35 -37.01
C HIS A 319 0.52 -7.96 -37.60
N HIS A 320 0.36 -8.87 -38.54
CA HIS A 320 1.43 -9.46 -39.30
C HIS A 320 1.36 -9.06 -40.75
N LYS A 321 2.42 -8.47 -41.31
CA LYS A 321 2.54 -8.23 -42.72
C LYS A 321 2.94 -9.54 -43.41
N ARG A 322 2.18 -9.95 -44.40
CA ARG A 322 2.48 -11.08 -45.28
C ARG A 322 2.55 -10.63 -46.70
N GLN A 323 3.49 -11.20 -47.44
CA GLN A 323 3.56 -11.02 -48.92
C GLN A 323 2.89 -12.20 -49.56
N TYR A 324 2.07 -11.93 -50.57
CA TYR A 324 1.49 -12.96 -51.40
C TYR A 324 2.32 -13.06 -52.68
N SER A 325 2.62 -14.26 -53.13
CA SER A 325 3.21 -14.49 -54.43
C SER A 325 2.20 -14.22 -55.53
N SER A 326 2.65 -14.13 -56.79
CA SER A 326 1.77 -13.98 -57.97
C SER A 326 0.75 -15.12 -58.10
N THR A 327 0.97 -16.25 -57.43
CA THR A 327 0.07 -17.41 -57.36
C THR A 327 -0.90 -17.38 -56.18
N LEU A 328 -1.01 -16.23 -55.45
CA LEU A 328 -1.86 -16.08 -54.26
C LEU A 328 -1.54 -17.01 -53.10
N ALA A 329 -0.39 -17.68 -53.08
CA ALA A 329 0.06 -18.46 -51.95
C ALA A 329 0.69 -17.56 -50.88
N CYS A 330 0.27 -17.75 -49.61
CA CYS A 330 0.83 -17.04 -48.48
C CYS A 330 2.16 -17.69 -48.11
N GLN A 331 3.26 -16.95 -48.05
CA GLN A 331 4.56 -17.36 -47.56
C GLN A 331 4.68 -17.07 -46.04
#